data_1aabe8f99bb996d6967ca6cfa135cef7
#
_entry.id   1aabe8f99bb996d6967ca6cfa135cef7
#
_cell.length_a   1.000
_cell.length_b   1.000
_cell.length_c   1.000
_cell.angle_alpha   90.00
_cell.angle_beta   90.00
_cell.angle_gamma   90.00
#
_symmetry.space_group_name_H-M   'P 1'
#
loop_
_entity.id
_entity.type
_entity.pdbx_description
1 polymer ?
#
loop_
_entity_poly.entity_id
_entity_poly.type
_entity_poly.pdbx_seq_one_letter_code
_entity_poly.pdbx_strand_id
1 'polypeptide(L)'
;MTFDYTVNFPLSLVISRKTILRYQLIFRFLLHLKYTESALVGMWTEHTQPCWRQRSNHRSFDQWRNRVCVLRARMLEFVRQVTGYVSEEVLELKSLELEEKIKKVQTVDQLLKYHVDFLDICLKECMLTNARLIERLQNIMKTIGTFTLYSSQLTKTAIEGSDEIEFARRRGQDPSEVNVRLKKIWSELGKFEHAFNKQSKVSKNILKLKC
;
A
#
# COMPACT_ATOMS: atom_id res chain seq x y z
N MET A 1 -15.13 4.55 -6.50
CA MET A 1 -15.15 4.13 -7.89
C MET A 1 -15.62 2.69 -7.94
N THR A 2 -16.67 2.37 -8.68
CA THR A 2 -17.22 1.03 -8.85
C THR A 2 -17.20 0.72 -10.34
N PHE A 3 -16.62 -0.41 -10.66
CA PHE A 3 -16.67 -0.97 -12.01
C PHE A 3 -17.98 -1.74 -12.13
N ASP A 4 -18.82 -1.45 -13.11
CA ASP A 4 -20.06 -2.20 -13.37
C ASP A 4 -20.02 -2.78 -14.77
N TYR A 5 -20.60 -3.93 -14.94
CA TYR A 5 -20.63 -4.64 -16.21
C TYR A 5 -22.02 -5.27 -16.43
N THR A 6 -22.59 -5.01 -17.60
CA THR A 6 -23.90 -5.52 -17.97
C THR A 6 -23.75 -6.63 -19.00
N VAL A 7 -24.32 -7.79 -18.73
CA VAL A 7 -24.21 -8.97 -19.58
C VAL A 7 -25.60 -9.37 -20.06
N ASN A 8 -25.72 -9.57 -21.39
CA ASN A 8 -26.96 -10.02 -22.00
C ASN A 8 -27.15 -11.55 -21.89
N PHE A 9 -28.38 -11.99 -22.02
CA PHE A 9 -28.70 -13.41 -22.14
C PHE A 9 -28.02 -13.99 -23.40
N PRO A 10 -27.45 -15.23 -23.36
CA PRO A 10 -27.54 -16.21 -22.25
C PRO A 10 -26.43 -16.12 -21.19
N LEU A 11 -25.40 -15.29 -21.38
CA LEU A 11 -24.25 -15.19 -20.45
C LEU A 11 -24.63 -14.67 -19.07
N SER A 12 -25.74 -13.91 -18.95
CA SER A 12 -26.25 -13.43 -17.67
C SER A 12 -26.71 -14.55 -16.72
N LEU A 13 -26.89 -15.78 -17.22
CA LEU A 13 -27.11 -16.97 -16.38
C LEU A 13 -25.88 -17.29 -15.52
N VAL A 14 -24.69 -17.15 -16.09
CA VAL A 14 -23.41 -17.45 -15.40
C VAL A 14 -22.89 -16.21 -14.67
N ILE A 15 -22.92 -15.06 -15.34
CA ILE A 15 -22.44 -13.78 -14.80
C ILE A 15 -23.62 -13.02 -14.18
N SER A 16 -24.05 -13.47 -13.02
CA SER A 16 -25.14 -12.85 -12.25
C SER A 16 -24.68 -11.59 -11.50
N ARG A 17 -25.61 -10.79 -11.02
CA ARG A 17 -25.32 -9.62 -10.15
C ARG A 17 -24.46 -9.98 -8.94
N LYS A 18 -24.66 -11.16 -8.36
CA LYS A 18 -23.87 -11.67 -7.23
C LYS A 18 -22.41 -11.92 -7.60
N THR A 19 -22.16 -12.48 -8.78
CA THR A 19 -20.80 -12.72 -9.27
C THR A 19 -20.09 -11.40 -9.58
N ILE A 20 -20.79 -10.43 -10.17
CA ILE A 20 -20.24 -9.08 -10.41
C ILE A 20 -19.83 -8.40 -9.11
N LEU A 21 -20.62 -8.48 -8.05
CA LEU A 21 -20.26 -7.92 -6.74
C LEU A 21 -18.97 -8.53 -6.17
N ARG A 22 -18.74 -9.84 -6.36
CA ARG A 22 -17.51 -10.52 -5.95
C ARG A 22 -16.29 -10.02 -6.74
N TYR A 23 -16.42 -9.84 -8.04
CA TYR A 23 -15.38 -9.21 -8.86
C TYR A 23 -15.09 -7.78 -8.43
N GLN A 24 -16.12 -7.01 -8.10
CA GLN A 24 -15.97 -5.65 -7.61
C GLN A 24 -15.21 -5.58 -6.28
N LEU A 25 -15.38 -6.56 -5.38
CA LEU A 25 -14.62 -6.63 -4.13
C LEU A 25 -13.13 -6.88 -4.38
N ILE A 26 -12.80 -7.83 -5.24
CA ILE A 26 -11.41 -8.13 -5.62
C ILE A 26 -10.79 -6.90 -6.31
N PHE A 27 -11.51 -6.31 -7.28
CA PHE A 27 -11.06 -5.12 -7.99
C PHE A 27 -10.75 -3.94 -7.06
N ARG A 28 -11.65 -3.64 -6.11
CA ARG A 28 -11.44 -2.54 -5.14
C ARG A 28 -10.21 -2.78 -4.27
N PHE A 29 -9.99 -4.03 -3.89
CA PHE A 29 -8.81 -4.38 -3.11
C PHE A 29 -7.52 -4.18 -3.90
N LEU A 30 -7.45 -4.70 -5.14
CA LEU A 30 -6.31 -4.49 -6.03
C LEU A 30 -6.08 -3.02 -6.36
N LEU A 31 -7.13 -2.26 -6.61
CA LEU A 31 -7.05 -0.82 -6.87
C LEU A 31 -6.46 -0.08 -5.68
N HIS A 32 -6.85 -0.45 -4.45
CA HIS A 32 -6.32 0.17 -3.23
C HIS A 32 -4.83 -0.16 -3.04
N LEU A 33 -4.40 -1.40 -3.32
CA LEU A 33 -2.99 -1.79 -3.30
C LEU A 33 -2.18 -0.99 -4.33
N LYS A 34 -2.68 -0.90 -5.56
CA LYS A 34 -2.02 -0.13 -6.64
C LYS A 34 -1.96 1.36 -6.37
N TYR A 35 -3.01 1.94 -5.81
CA TYR A 35 -3.01 3.34 -5.37
C TYR A 35 -1.95 3.59 -4.30
N THR A 36 -1.87 2.70 -3.30
CA THR A 36 -0.88 2.80 -2.22
C THR A 36 0.55 2.64 -2.76
N GLU A 37 0.78 1.71 -3.69
CA GLU A 37 2.07 1.55 -4.37
C GLU A 37 2.44 2.81 -5.15
N SER A 38 1.52 3.34 -5.95
CA SER A 38 1.72 4.56 -6.76
C SER A 38 2.07 5.77 -5.89
N ALA A 39 1.40 5.94 -4.74
CA ALA A 39 1.71 7.02 -3.81
C ALA A 39 3.13 6.91 -3.25
N LEU A 40 3.58 5.71 -2.87
CA LEU A 40 4.95 5.46 -2.40
C LEU A 40 6.01 5.66 -3.49
N VAL A 41 5.68 5.31 -4.73
CA VAL A 41 6.55 5.56 -5.88
C VAL A 41 6.62 7.05 -6.18
N GLY A 42 5.49 7.77 -6.15
CA GLY A 42 5.44 9.21 -6.35
C GLY A 42 6.30 9.99 -5.36
N MET A 43 6.36 9.56 -4.08
CA MET A 43 7.29 10.14 -3.10
C MET A 43 8.76 10.09 -3.55
N TRP A 44 9.18 9.08 -4.32
CA TRP A 44 10.55 8.98 -4.81
C TRP A 44 10.89 10.14 -5.75
N THR A 45 9.95 10.57 -6.55
CA THR A 45 10.13 11.71 -7.46
C THR A 45 10.43 13.00 -6.67
N GLU A 46 9.74 13.21 -5.53
CA GLU A 46 10.04 14.31 -4.62
C GLU A 46 11.42 14.15 -3.98
N HIS A 47 11.78 12.94 -3.54
CA HIS A 47 13.06 12.64 -2.89
C HIS A 47 14.26 12.69 -3.85
N THR A 48 14.05 12.70 -5.16
CA THR A 48 15.11 12.86 -6.17
C THR A 48 15.37 14.31 -6.55
N GLN A 49 14.56 15.26 -6.09
CA GLN A 49 14.78 16.68 -6.34
C GLN A 49 16.11 17.17 -5.76
N PRO A 50 16.74 18.21 -6.36
CA PRO A 50 18.02 18.73 -5.91
C PRO A 50 18.06 19.13 -4.44
N CYS A 51 16.97 19.73 -3.93
CA CYS A 51 16.82 20.14 -2.53
C CYS A 51 16.92 18.96 -1.54
N TRP A 52 16.53 17.75 -1.96
CA TRP A 52 16.68 16.52 -1.17
C TRP A 52 18.08 15.90 -1.27
N ARG A 53 18.78 16.11 -2.39
CA ARG A 53 20.11 15.53 -2.64
C ARG A 53 21.24 16.36 -2.07
N GLN A 54 21.05 17.66 -1.89
CA GLN A 54 22.08 18.52 -1.31
C GLN A 54 22.40 18.07 0.11
N ARG A 55 23.69 17.91 0.42
CA ARG A 55 24.14 17.67 1.78
C ARG A 55 23.78 18.87 2.62
N SER A 56 23.00 18.65 3.65
CA SER A 56 22.76 19.66 4.67
C SER A 56 24.00 19.77 5.56
N ASN A 57 24.33 20.98 6.02
CA ASN A 57 25.34 21.20 7.04
C ASN A 57 24.97 20.57 8.40
N HIS A 58 23.77 19.98 8.51
CA HIS A 58 23.25 19.33 9.71
C HIS A 58 23.19 17.80 9.55
N ARG A 59 24.09 17.10 10.24
CA ARG A 59 24.13 15.63 10.27
C ARG A 59 22.80 15.01 10.72
N SER A 60 22.07 15.66 11.62
CA SER A 60 20.75 15.18 12.07
C SER A 60 19.71 15.16 10.96
N PHE A 61 19.72 16.17 10.08
CA PHE A 61 18.80 16.21 8.93
C PHE A 61 19.09 15.09 7.92
N ASP A 62 20.35 14.84 7.62
CA ASP A 62 20.75 13.73 6.74
C ASP A 62 20.33 12.37 7.31
N GLN A 63 20.46 12.19 8.62
CA GLN A 63 19.99 10.97 9.30
C GLN A 63 18.46 10.82 9.20
N TRP A 64 17.71 11.89 9.41
CA TRP A 64 16.26 11.90 9.28
C TRP A 64 15.84 11.52 7.85
N ARG A 65 16.42 12.17 6.86
CA ARG A 65 16.18 11.88 5.44
C ARG A 65 16.42 10.41 5.08
N ASN A 66 17.52 9.85 5.54
CA ASN A 66 17.83 8.45 5.32
C ASN A 66 16.79 7.52 5.97
N ARG A 67 16.31 7.84 7.17
CA ARG A 67 15.25 7.06 7.84
C ARG A 67 13.94 7.13 7.08
N VAL A 68 13.55 8.30 6.56
CA VAL A 68 12.36 8.45 5.70
C VAL A 68 12.46 7.57 4.45
N CYS A 69 13.62 7.59 3.77
CA CYS A 69 13.86 6.76 2.58
C CYS A 69 13.79 5.27 2.90
N VAL A 70 14.40 4.84 4.00
CA VAL A 70 14.38 3.42 4.44
C VAL A 70 12.96 2.99 4.80
N LEU A 71 12.21 3.82 5.52
CA LEU A 71 10.82 3.51 5.88
C LEU A 71 9.94 3.38 4.62
N ARG A 72 10.06 4.34 3.67
CA ARG A 72 9.37 4.27 2.39
C ARG A 72 9.70 2.98 1.63
N ALA A 73 10.97 2.62 1.52
CA ALA A 73 11.40 1.41 0.82
C ALA A 73 10.79 0.13 1.45
N ARG A 74 10.77 0.06 2.79
CA ARG A 74 10.16 -1.06 3.51
C ARG A 74 8.64 -1.13 3.36
N MET A 75 7.96 0.02 3.31
CA MET A 75 6.53 0.10 3.04
C MET A 75 6.22 -0.35 1.60
N LEU A 76 7.00 0.12 0.62
CA LEU A 76 6.86 -0.26 -0.78
C LEU A 76 7.07 -1.76 -0.99
N GLU A 77 8.10 -2.31 -0.38
CA GLU A 77 8.39 -3.76 -0.43
C GLU A 77 7.22 -4.58 0.14
N PHE A 78 6.66 -4.16 1.28
CA PHE A 78 5.50 -4.83 1.85
C PHE A 78 4.29 -4.81 0.91
N VAL A 79 3.97 -3.65 0.32
CA VAL A 79 2.84 -3.53 -0.61
C VAL A 79 3.05 -4.39 -1.86
N ARG A 80 4.26 -4.41 -2.41
CA ARG A 80 4.61 -5.24 -3.57
C ARG A 80 4.50 -6.73 -3.28
N GLN A 81 4.97 -7.18 -2.11
CA GLN A 81 4.82 -8.58 -1.70
C GLN A 81 3.35 -8.99 -1.59
N VAL A 82 2.49 -8.14 -1.02
CA VAL A 82 1.05 -8.42 -0.95
C VAL A 82 0.42 -8.42 -2.35
N THR A 83 0.79 -7.47 -3.20
CA THR A 83 0.27 -7.38 -4.57
C THR A 83 0.70 -8.59 -5.40
N GLY A 84 1.98 -9.00 -5.35
CA GLY A 84 2.49 -10.18 -6.04
C GLY A 84 1.76 -11.44 -5.60
N TYR A 85 1.63 -11.65 -4.28
CA TYR A 85 0.87 -12.78 -3.75
C TYR A 85 -0.56 -12.84 -4.29
N VAL A 86 -1.29 -11.73 -4.25
CA VAL A 86 -2.69 -11.68 -4.70
C VAL A 86 -2.81 -11.85 -6.20
N SER A 87 -1.95 -11.19 -7.00
CA SER A 87 -2.05 -11.19 -8.47
C SER A 87 -1.50 -12.48 -9.07
N GLU A 88 -0.30 -12.88 -8.69
CA GLU A 88 0.45 -13.97 -9.32
C GLU A 88 0.12 -15.32 -8.69
N GLU A 89 0.17 -15.42 -7.36
CA GLU A 89 -0.01 -16.71 -6.68
C GLU A 89 -1.48 -17.10 -6.51
N VAL A 90 -2.40 -16.11 -6.42
CA VAL A 90 -3.82 -16.43 -6.25
C VAL A 90 -4.60 -16.28 -7.56
N LEU A 91 -4.69 -15.05 -8.09
CA LEU A 91 -5.61 -14.76 -9.18
C LEU A 91 -5.17 -15.43 -10.49
N GLU A 92 -3.90 -15.34 -10.86
CA GLU A 92 -3.40 -15.92 -12.10
C GLU A 92 -3.51 -17.45 -12.07
N LEU A 93 -3.02 -18.11 -11.01
CA LEU A 93 -3.10 -19.57 -10.91
C LEU A 93 -4.54 -20.08 -10.91
N LYS A 94 -5.44 -19.42 -10.16
CA LYS A 94 -6.85 -19.86 -10.13
C LYS A 94 -7.59 -19.57 -11.43
N SER A 95 -7.20 -18.52 -12.15
CA SER A 95 -7.70 -18.23 -13.49
C SER A 95 -7.33 -19.34 -14.49
N LEU A 96 -6.07 -19.78 -14.49
CA LEU A 96 -5.60 -20.90 -15.32
C LEU A 96 -6.33 -22.20 -14.99
N GLU A 97 -6.50 -22.52 -13.69
CA GLU A 97 -7.29 -23.69 -13.26
C GLU A 97 -8.76 -23.62 -13.75
N LEU A 98 -9.36 -22.43 -13.74
CA LEU A 98 -10.71 -22.21 -14.24
C LEU A 98 -10.77 -22.41 -15.75
N GLU A 99 -9.83 -21.86 -16.52
CA GLU A 99 -9.77 -22.02 -17.98
C GLU A 99 -9.69 -23.50 -18.39
N GLU A 100 -8.87 -24.29 -17.69
CA GLU A 100 -8.78 -25.72 -17.93
C GLU A 100 -10.09 -26.46 -17.65
N LYS A 101 -10.79 -26.09 -16.59
CA LYS A 101 -12.10 -26.64 -16.25
C LYS A 101 -13.15 -26.25 -17.29
N ILE A 102 -13.16 -25.02 -17.76
CA ILE A 102 -14.11 -24.53 -18.79
C ILE A 102 -13.96 -25.31 -20.09
N LYS A 103 -12.75 -25.66 -20.51
CA LYS A 103 -12.53 -26.48 -21.73
C LYS A 103 -13.18 -27.86 -21.67
N LYS A 104 -13.46 -28.38 -20.48
CA LYS A 104 -14.03 -29.72 -20.23
C LYS A 104 -15.52 -29.69 -19.90
N VAL A 105 -16.11 -28.49 -19.80
CA VAL A 105 -17.54 -28.33 -19.42
C VAL A 105 -18.46 -28.79 -20.53
N GLN A 106 -19.50 -29.53 -20.15
CA GLN A 106 -20.56 -30.00 -21.07
C GLN A 106 -21.93 -29.36 -20.78
N THR A 107 -22.13 -28.83 -19.56
CA THR A 107 -23.43 -28.26 -19.16
C THR A 107 -23.26 -26.88 -18.55
N VAL A 108 -24.28 -26.03 -18.71
CA VAL A 108 -24.30 -24.66 -18.14
C VAL A 108 -24.21 -24.69 -16.61
N ASP A 109 -24.82 -25.66 -15.96
CA ASP A 109 -24.79 -25.81 -14.51
C ASP A 109 -23.38 -26.11 -13.98
N GLN A 110 -22.60 -26.92 -14.72
CA GLN A 110 -21.18 -27.13 -14.39
C GLN A 110 -20.37 -25.87 -14.53
N LEU A 111 -20.58 -25.09 -15.59
CA LEU A 111 -19.90 -23.81 -15.81
C LEU A 111 -20.20 -22.84 -14.68
N LEU A 112 -21.47 -22.70 -14.31
CA LEU A 112 -21.91 -21.84 -13.22
C LEU A 112 -21.25 -22.24 -11.90
N LYS A 113 -21.23 -23.53 -11.59
CA LYS A 113 -20.59 -24.07 -10.38
C LYS A 113 -19.09 -23.73 -10.34
N TYR A 114 -18.35 -24.05 -11.42
CA TYR A 114 -16.92 -23.79 -11.47
C TYR A 114 -16.58 -22.31 -11.36
N HIS A 115 -17.39 -21.44 -11.96
CA HIS A 115 -17.21 -19.99 -11.88
C HIS A 115 -17.47 -19.45 -10.47
N VAL A 116 -18.51 -19.94 -9.79
CA VAL A 116 -18.80 -19.54 -8.40
C VAL A 116 -17.72 -20.05 -7.46
N ASP A 117 -17.30 -21.31 -7.58
CA ASP A 117 -16.26 -21.93 -6.78
C ASP A 117 -14.92 -21.16 -6.94
N PHE A 118 -14.57 -20.78 -8.18
CA PHE A 118 -13.40 -19.96 -8.46
C PHE A 118 -13.42 -18.63 -7.69
N LEU A 119 -14.54 -17.91 -7.76
CA LEU A 119 -14.65 -16.61 -7.06
C LEU A 119 -14.61 -16.77 -5.54
N ASP A 120 -15.21 -17.82 -5.00
CA ASP A 120 -15.19 -18.08 -3.56
C ASP A 120 -13.78 -18.44 -3.07
N ILE A 121 -13.02 -19.21 -3.85
CA ILE A 121 -11.63 -19.51 -3.58
C ILE A 121 -10.78 -18.25 -3.66
N CYS A 122 -10.92 -17.44 -4.71
CA CYS A 122 -10.19 -16.19 -4.86
C CYS A 122 -10.45 -15.23 -3.69
N LEU A 123 -11.70 -15.05 -3.29
CA LEU A 123 -12.05 -14.19 -2.15
C LEU A 123 -11.45 -14.70 -0.85
N LYS A 124 -11.44 -16.02 -0.63
CA LYS A 124 -10.88 -16.65 0.56
C LYS A 124 -9.35 -16.51 0.60
N GLU A 125 -8.68 -16.82 -0.50
CA GLU A 125 -7.21 -16.77 -0.58
C GLU A 125 -6.69 -15.34 -0.61
N CYS A 126 -7.39 -14.39 -1.25
CA CYS A 126 -7.11 -12.95 -1.13
C CYS A 126 -7.42 -12.38 0.27
N MET A 127 -7.77 -13.23 1.25
CA MET A 127 -8.09 -12.85 2.62
C MET A 127 -9.33 -11.94 2.78
N LEU A 128 -10.13 -11.76 1.73
CA LEU A 128 -11.28 -10.87 1.70
C LEU A 128 -12.51 -11.41 2.46
N THR A 129 -12.49 -12.65 2.89
CA THR A 129 -13.55 -13.27 3.71
C THR A 129 -13.30 -13.13 5.22
N ASN A 130 -12.08 -12.77 5.62
CA ASN A 130 -11.70 -12.66 7.03
C ASN A 130 -11.65 -11.19 7.47
N ALA A 131 -12.68 -10.74 8.19
CA ALA A 131 -12.83 -9.37 8.65
C ALA A 131 -11.60 -8.85 9.42
N ARG A 132 -10.99 -9.68 10.29
CA ARG A 132 -9.81 -9.29 11.08
C ARG A 132 -8.57 -9.06 10.20
N LEU A 133 -8.41 -9.85 9.14
CA LEU A 133 -7.28 -9.69 8.22
C LEU A 133 -7.45 -8.46 7.33
N ILE A 134 -8.66 -8.25 6.81
CA ILE A 134 -9.00 -7.05 6.04
C ILE A 134 -8.73 -5.78 6.86
N GLU A 135 -9.23 -5.73 8.09
CA GLU A 135 -9.05 -4.58 8.98
C GLU A 135 -7.55 -4.28 9.21
N ARG A 136 -6.74 -5.31 9.46
CA ARG A 136 -5.29 -5.13 9.64
C ARG A 136 -4.61 -4.62 8.39
N LEU A 137 -4.91 -5.18 7.21
CA LEU A 137 -4.37 -4.70 5.93
C LEU A 137 -4.80 -3.25 5.66
N GLN A 138 -6.07 -2.92 5.89
CA GLN A 138 -6.58 -1.56 5.74
C GLN A 138 -5.87 -0.58 6.70
N ASN A 139 -5.60 -0.99 7.93
CA ASN A 139 -4.87 -0.16 8.88
C ASN A 139 -3.42 0.09 8.46
N ILE A 140 -2.75 -0.92 7.87
CA ILE A 140 -1.41 -0.73 7.29
C ILE A 140 -1.49 0.24 6.10
N MET A 141 -2.42 0.05 5.18
CA MET A 141 -2.58 0.93 4.01
C MET A 141 -2.94 2.37 4.42
N LYS A 142 -3.77 2.55 5.45
CA LYS A 142 -4.05 3.88 6.05
C LYS A 142 -2.78 4.50 6.63
N THR A 143 -1.98 3.72 7.37
CA THR A 143 -0.71 4.22 7.93
C THR A 143 0.25 4.65 6.82
N ILE A 144 0.34 3.88 5.73
CA ILE A 144 1.13 4.24 4.55
C ILE A 144 0.58 5.50 3.88
N GLY A 145 -0.73 5.60 3.66
CA GLY A 145 -1.37 6.75 3.05
C GLY A 145 -1.17 8.04 3.86
N THR A 146 -1.31 7.98 5.19
CA THR A 146 -1.00 9.12 6.06
C THR A 146 0.47 9.48 6.02
N PHE A 147 1.38 8.51 6.00
CA PHE A 147 2.81 8.75 5.87
C PHE A 147 3.16 9.45 4.54
N THR A 148 2.57 9.05 3.41
CA THR A 148 2.83 9.69 2.11
C THR A 148 2.35 11.15 2.08
N LEU A 149 1.17 11.44 2.65
CA LEU A 149 0.64 12.80 2.74
C LEU A 149 1.50 13.68 3.66
N TYR A 150 1.88 13.16 4.82
CA TYR A 150 2.73 13.89 5.76
C TYR A 150 4.15 14.08 5.26
N SER A 151 4.70 13.14 4.51
CA SER A 151 6.09 13.23 4.03
C SER A 151 6.35 14.49 3.22
N SER A 152 5.44 14.86 2.32
CA SER A 152 5.57 16.08 1.53
C SER A 152 5.58 17.35 2.41
N GLN A 153 4.71 17.40 3.41
CA GLN A 153 4.65 18.52 4.36
C GLN A 153 5.89 18.57 5.28
N LEU A 154 6.27 17.42 5.84
CA LEU A 154 7.44 17.30 6.70
C LEU A 154 8.74 17.68 5.97
N THR A 155 8.83 17.34 4.70
CA THR A 155 9.95 17.69 3.84
C THR A 155 10.11 19.19 3.69
N LYS A 156 9.03 19.89 3.35
CA LYS A 156 9.05 21.36 3.23
C LYS A 156 9.49 22.00 4.54
N THR A 157 8.85 21.63 5.65
CA THR A 157 9.17 22.17 6.97
C THR A 157 10.60 21.85 7.41
N ALA A 158 11.13 20.67 7.05
CA ALA A 158 12.49 20.29 7.39
C ALA A 158 13.55 21.05 6.57
N ILE A 159 13.27 21.30 5.29
CA ILE A 159 14.14 22.12 4.42
C ILE A 159 14.14 23.58 4.90
N GLU A 160 12.97 24.17 5.07
CA GLU A 160 12.82 25.55 5.59
C GLU A 160 13.52 25.70 6.94
N GLY A 161 13.31 24.75 7.86
CA GLY A 161 13.97 24.75 9.17
C GLY A 161 15.49 24.61 9.09
N SER A 162 16.04 23.87 8.13
CA SER A 162 17.49 23.78 7.94
C SER A 162 18.10 25.09 7.46
N ASP A 163 17.42 25.78 6.55
CA ASP A 163 17.84 27.08 6.02
C ASP A 163 17.74 28.18 7.10
N GLU A 164 16.69 28.17 7.91
CA GLU A 164 16.52 29.07 9.06
C GLU A 164 17.63 28.88 10.10
N ILE A 165 18.04 27.63 10.40
CA ILE A 165 19.15 27.37 11.33
C ILE A 165 20.47 27.92 10.78
N GLU A 166 20.75 27.70 9.50
CA GLU A 166 21.98 28.21 8.89
C GLU A 166 22.01 29.76 8.90
N PHE A 167 20.86 30.39 8.62
CA PHE A 167 20.72 31.82 8.66
C PHE A 167 20.88 32.39 10.08
N ALA A 168 20.25 31.79 11.09
CA ALA A 168 20.36 32.16 12.48
C ALA A 168 21.83 32.03 12.97
N ARG A 169 22.51 30.95 12.60
CA ARG A 169 23.92 30.72 12.95
C ARG A 169 24.85 31.77 12.35
N ARG A 170 24.60 32.20 11.11
CA ARG A 170 25.40 33.28 10.47
C ARG A 170 25.21 34.62 11.16
N ARG A 171 24.07 34.85 11.82
CA ARG A 171 23.75 36.08 12.57
C ARG A 171 24.06 35.99 14.06
N GLY A 172 24.53 34.85 14.56
CA GLY A 172 24.80 34.66 15.99
C GLY A 172 23.54 34.57 16.85
N GLN A 173 22.38 34.26 16.24
CA GLN A 173 21.09 34.08 16.92
C GLN A 173 20.90 32.64 17.39
N ASP A 174 20.17 32.43 18.50
CA ASP A 174 19.88 31.10 19.02
C ASP A 174 18.75 30.43 18.21
N PRO A 175 19.00 29.26 17.56
CA PRO A 175 18.00 28.56 16.78
C PRO A 175 17.07 27.67 17.63
N SER A 176 16.81 28.00 18.88
CA SER A 176 16.09 27.16 19.84
C SER A 176 14.71 26.75 19.36
N GLU A 177 13.92 27.67 18.79
CA GLU A 177 12.56 27.37 18.27
C GLU A 177 12.58 26.44 17.08
N VAL A 178 13.54 26.59 16.18
CA VAL A 178 13.68 25.71 15.00
C VAL A 178 14.10 24.30 15.43
N ASN A 179 14.96 24.18 16.42
CA ASN A 179 15.34 22.91 17.01
C ASN A 179 14.14 22.18 17.65
N VAL A 180 13.21 22.90 18.25
CA VAL A 180 11.97 22.31 18.78
C VAL A 180 11.08 21.77 17.66
N ARG A 181 10.91 22.51 16.56
CA ARG A 181 10.16 22.06 15.38
C ARG A 181 10.78 20.79 14.77
N LEU A 182 12.10 20.77 14.62
CA LEU A 182 12.80 19.58 14.10
C LEU A 182 12.65 18.36 15.03
N LYS A 183 12.73 18.52 16.34
CA LYS A 183 12.47 17.43 17.31
C LYS A 183 11.06 16.88 17.17
N LYS A 184 10.06 17.71 16.90
CA LYS A 184 8.68 17.29 16.65
C LYS A 184 8.60 16.42 15.39
N ILE A 185 9.23 16.85 14.29
CA ILE A 185 9.29 16.08 13.03
C ILE A 185 9.94 14.70 13.24
N TRP A 186 11.01 14.62 14.02
CA TRP A 186 11.65 13.35 14.39
C TRP A 186 10.70 12.44 15.17
N SER A 187 9.99 13.01 16.13
CA SER A 187 9.01 12.27 16.94
C SER A 187 7.88 11.70 16.08
N GLU A 188 7.36 12.45 15.13
CA GLU A 188 6.31 11.98 14.22
C GLU A 188 6.79 10.83 13.33
N LEU A 189 8.00 10.94 12.75
CA LEU A 189 8.59 9.84 11.98
C LEU A 189 8.71 8.56 12.82
N GLY A 190 9.14 8.68 14.07
CA GLY A 190 9.22 7.55 15.00
C GLY A 190 7.88 6.88 15.26
N LYS A 191 6.79 7.63 15.31
CA LYS A 191 5.43 7.09 15.43
C LYS A 191 5.04 6.26 14.20
N PHE A 192 5.31 6.75 12.99
CA PHE A 192 5.04 6.00 11.75
C PHE A 192 5.86 4.71 11.68
N GLU A 193 7.16 4.77 12.02
CA GLU A 193 8.01 3.59 12.07
C GLU A 193 7.49 2.55 13.05
N HIS A 194 7.12 2.97 14.25
CA HIS A 194 6.59 2.07 15.27
C HIS A 194 5.26 1.45 14.84
N ALA A 195 4.32 2.26 14.37
CA ALA A 195 3.03 1.80 13.89
C ALA A 195 3.17 0.78 12.75
N PHE A 196 3.96 1.09 11.73
CA PHE A 196 4.19 0.19 10.61
C PHE A 196 4.89 -1.11 11.04
N ASN A 197 5.93 -1.03 11.87
CA ASN A 197 6.65 -2.21 12.35
C ASN A 197 5.76 -3.14 13.17
N LYS A 198 4.92 -2.59 14.05
CA LYS A 198 3.96 -3.35 14.84
C LYS A 198 2.93 -4.06 13.95
N GLN A 199 2.38 -3.37 12.99
CA GLN A 199 1.35 -3.88 12.09
C GLN A 199 1.91 -4.89 11.07
N SER A 200 3.06 -4.61 10.46
CA SER A 200 3.68 -5.46 9.44
C SER A 200 4.20 -6.79 9.98
N LYS A 201 4.74 -6.84 11.20
CA LYS A 201 5.16 -8.10 11.84
C LYS A 201 4.00 -9.10 11.95
N VAL A 202 2.84 -8.63 12.34
CA VAL A 202 1.65 -9.48 12.48
C VAL A 202 1.16 -9.98 11.11
N SER A 203 1.16 -9.12 10.10
CA SER A 203 0.72 -9.50 8.74
C SER A 203 1.69 -10.46 8.05
N LYS A 204 3.01 -10.28 8.22
CA LYS A 204 4.02 -11.21 7.69
C LYS A 204 3.90 -12.61 8.27
N ASN A 205 3.58 -12.73 9.55
CA ASN A 205 3.34 -14.04 10.17
C ASN A 205 2.11 -14.74 9.59
N ILE A 206 1.10 -13.99 9.18
CA ILE A 206 -0.13 -14.54 8.57
C ILE A 206 0.12 -14.97 7.13
N LEU A 207 0.87 -14.19 6.34
CA LEU A 207 1.27 -14.56 4.97
C LEU A 207 2.18 -15.79 4.98
N LYS A 208 3.12 -15.91 5.91
CA LYS A 208 3.99 -17.09 6.08
C LYS A 208 3.25 -18.36 6.52
N LEU A 209 2.10 -18.24 7.16
CA LEU A 209 1.27 -19.40 7.54
C LEU A 209 0.42 -19.93 6.39
N LYS A 210 0.40 -19.26 5.24
CA LYS A 210 -0.34 -19.67 4.02
C LYS A 210 0.57 -20.15 2.87
N CYS A 211 1.89 -19.92 2.97
CA CYS A 211 2.91 -20.56 2.16
C CYS A 211 3.45 -21.80 2.88
#